data_86175115e1866cf40e3886d003b2a02a
#
_entry.id   86175115e1866cf40e3886d003b2a02a
#
_cell.length_a   1.000
_cell.length_b   1.000
_cell.length_c   1.000
_cell.angle_alpha   90.00
_cell.angle_beta   90.00
_cell.angle_gamma   90.00
#
_symmetry.space_group_name_H-M   'P 1'
#
loop_
_entity.id
_entity.type
_entity.pdbx_description
1 polymer ?
#
loop_
_entity_poly.entity_id
_entity_poly.type
_entity_poly.pdbx_seq_one_letter_code
_entity_poly.pdbx_strand_id
1 'polypeptide(L)'
;MTKILVVDDESSLRELIVTALQGEGFEVLEAGDGLGGIETARRSSPDLVICDILMPNLDGYGTLKVLREDPSTATIPFIFLTGNMERGTMRQGMDLGADDFLTKPFAIPELLAAVRARLEKQHTAVQEAERKLDELRINLTLSLPHEIRTPLSGIIGFAEVLRDDHTSLKPTEISEMASIILKSATRLGHLVENFLTYAQLELLSADPKKRELIRKDTTAMLGMHIEELARKKAKEYERPNDLVLKIAGGEAAISNENMKRIVEELIDNAFKFSTAGGSVEVTMEHVGQHHVLTVCDKGIGMEAKQIAEIGAYRQFNRKKNEQQGSGLGLAIAKRLVELHGGTLSLQSEVGKGTTVVVKLRTADPG
;
A
#
# COMPACT_ATOMS: atom_id res chain seq x y z
N MET A 1 -5.41 28.46 -10.28
CA MET A 1 -4.18 29.27 -10.12
C MET A 1 -3.61 28.89 -8.77
N THR A 2 -2.31 28.57 -8.67
CA THR A 2 -1.70 28.13 -7.42
C THR A 2 -1.60 29.30 -6.44
N LYS A 3 -2.10 29.10 -5.21
CA LYS A 3 -2.16 30.13 -4.16
C LYS A 3 -1.04 29.94 -3.15
N ILE A 4 -0.25 30.97 -2.89
CA ILE A 4 0.84 30.94 -1.92
C ILE A 4 0.55 31.98 -0.84
N LEU A 5 0.61 31.58 0.43
CA LEU A 5 0.50 32.49 1.56
C LEU A 5 1.90 32.86 2.05
N VAL A 6 2.20 34.14 2.13
CA VAL A 6 3.43 34.70 2.67
C VAL A 6 3.13 35.36 4.01
N VAL A 7 3.82 34.91 5.07
CA VAL A 7 3.67 35.40 6.44
C VAL A 7 5.02 35.92 6.92
N ASP A 8 5.16 37.22 7.06
CA ASP A 8 6.40 37.87 7.49
C ASP A 8 6.04 39.24 8.10
N ASP A 9 6.59 39.63 9.23
CA ASP A 9 6.29 40.91 9.87
C ASP A 9 7.03 42.07 9.20
N GLU A 10 8.14 41.79 8.48
CA GLU A 10 8.88 42.78 7.72
C GLU A 10 8.20 43.08 6.38
N SER A 11 7.50 44.22 6.27
CA SER A 11 6.71 44.58 5.08
C SER A 11 7.56 44.68 3.80
N SER A 12 8.81 45.18 3.89
CA SER A 12 9.72 45.30 2.75
C SER A 12 10.11 43.95 2.15
N LEU A 13 10.41 42.98 2.99
CA LEU A 13 10.75 41.61 2.57
C LEU A 13 9.50 40.89 2.04
N ARG A 14 8.38 41.06 2.72
CA ARG A 14 7.10 40.46 2.29
C ARG A 14 6.70 40.95 0.89
N GLU A 15 6.76 42.29 0.63
CA GLU A 15 6.48 42.86 -0.68
C GLU A 15 7.41 42.35 -1.78
N LEU A 16 8.70 42.18 -1.47
CA LEU A 16 9.70 41.61 -2.38
C LEU A 16 9.34 40.16 -2.78
N ILE A 17 9.00 39.34 -1.79
CA ILE A 17 8.59 37.93 -2.02
C ILE A 17 7.30 37.89 -2.85
N VAL A 18 6.31 38.68 -2.48
CA VAL A 18 5.03 38.77 -3.19
C VAL A 18 5.22 39.16 -4.64
N THR A 19 6.00 40.22 -4.90
CA THR A 19 6.29 40.67 -6.27
C THR A 19 6.97 39.59 -7.10
N ALA A 20 7.94 38.89 -6.50
CA ALA A 20 8.66 37.81 -7.17
C ALA A 20 7.73 36.63 -7.53
N LEU A 21 6.86 36.22 -6.61
CA LEU A 21 5.91 35.11 -6.82
C LEU A 21 4.81 35.48 -7.82
N GLN A 22 4.29 36.70 -7.75
CA GLN A 22 3.30 37.20 -8.73
C GLN A 22 3.89 37.28 -10.14
N GLY A 23 5.17 37.69 -10.27
CA GLY A 23 5.89 37.68 -11.54
C GLY A 23 6.02 36.28 -12.18
N GLU A 24 5.95 35.22 -11.39
CA GLU A 24 5.92 33.80 -11.84
C GLU A 24 4.51 33.26 -12.06
N GLY A 25 3.47 34.08 -11.91
CA GLY A 25 2.08 33.72 -12.16
C GLY A 25 1.36 33.05 -10.99
N PHE A 26 1.89 33.12 -9.75
CA PHE A 26 1.21 32.66 -8.56
C PHE A 26 0.19 33.70 -8.05
N GLU A 27 -0.92 33.22 -7.46
CA GLU A 27 -1.81 34.04 -6.64
C GLU A 27 -1.22 34.14 -5.24
N VAL A 28 -0.93 35.34 -4.74
CA VAL A 28 -0.25 35.51 -3.46
C VAL A 28 -1.17 36.17 -2.44
N LEU A 29 -1.25 35.53 -1.28
CA LEU A 29 -1.92 36.01 -0.08
C LEU A 29 -0.88 36.48 0.92
N GLU A 30 -1.18 37.48 1.73
CA GLU A 30 -0.24 38.08 2.66
C GLU A 30 -0.80 38.11 4.08
N ALA A 31 0.09 37.96 5.06
CA ALA A 31 -0.18 38.20 6.47
C ALA A 31 1.06 38.81 7.14
N GLY A 32 0.85 39.73 8.06
CA GLY A 32 1.93 40.41 8.77
C GLY A 32 2.33 39.76 10.09
N ASP A 33 1.66 38.68 10.52
CA ASP A 33 1.96 37.93 11.72
C ASP A 33 1.38 36.49 11.65
N GLY A 34 1.75 35.66 12.62
CA GLY A 34 1.32 34.26 12.65
C GLY A 34 -0.20 34.07 12.82
N LEU A 35 -0.87 34.95 13.57
CA LEU A 35 -2.32 34.86 13.78
C LEU A 35 -3.08 35.17 12.48
N GLY A 36 -2.72 36.25 11.81
CA GLY A 36 -3.26 36.59 10.49
C GLY A 36 -2.96 35.52 9.44
N GLY A 37 -1.79 34.89 9.52
CA GLY A 37 -1.41 33.75 8.68
C GLY A 37 -2.33 32.56 8.85
N ILE A 38 -2.65 32.16 10.08
CA ILE A 38 -3.57 31.05 10.38
C ILE A 38 -4.99 31.35 9.87
N GLU A 39 -5.50 32.57 10.14
CA GLU A 39 -6.83 32.95 9.68
C GLU A 39 -6.94 32.92 8.15
N THR A 40 -5.93 33.46 7.46
CA THR A 40 -5.87 33.49 5.99
C THR A 40 -5.74 32.07 5.42
N ALA A 41 -4.92 31.21 6.02
CA ALA A 41 -4.78 29.82 5.60
C ALA A 41 -6.10 29.04 5.69
N ARG A 42 -6.84 29.16 6.79
CA ARG A 42 -8.15 28.53 6.98
C ARG A 42 -9.20 29.02 5.99
N ARG A 43 -9.25 30.34 5.74
CA ARG A 43 -10.25 30.95 4.85
C ARG A 43 -10.00 30.65 3.38
N SER A 44 -8.73 30.62 2.97
CA SER A 44 -8.37 30.66 1.55
C SER A 44 -7.73 29.36 1.05
N SER A 45 -7.40 28.42 1.95
CA SER A 45 -6.76 27.12 1.66
C SER A 45 -5.61 27.24 0.65
N PRO A 46 -4.49 27.91 0.98
CA PRO A 46 -3.37 28.06 0.07
C PRO A 46 -2.70 26.72 -0.24
N ASP A 47 -2.06 26.62 -1.40
CA ASP A 47 -1.33 25.44 -1.84
C ASP A 47 0.07 25.35 -1.20
N LEU A 48 0.58 26.46 -0.63
CA LEU A 48 1.87 26.52 0.08
C LEU A 48 1.88 27.72 1.01
N VAL A 49 2.54 27.58 2.17
CA VAL A 49 2.80 28.65 3.13
C VAL A 49 4.30 28.89 3.20
N ILE A 50 4.71 30.16 3.10
CA ILE A 50 6.04 30.66 3.38
C ILE A 50 5.94 31.54 4.62
N CYS A 51 6.68 31.20 5.70
CA CYS A 51 6.51 31.88 6.98
C CYS A 51 7.85 32.22 7.61
N ASP A 52 8.01 33.44 8.06
CA ASP A 52 9.15 33.80 8.92
C ASP A 52 9.02 33.08 10.27
N ILE A 53 10.18 32.72 10.83
CA ILE A 53 10.25 32.13 12.17
C ILE A 53 10.05 33.19 13.24
N LEU A 54 10.70 34.34 13.11
CA LEU A 54 10.74 35.36 14.15
C LEU A 54 9.73 36.46 13.87
N MET A 55 8.53 36.32 14.46
CA MET A 55 7.47 37.30 14.36
C MET A 55 6.88 37.63 15.72
N PRO A 56 6.30 38.84 15.90
CA PRO A 56 5.59 39.20 17.12
C PRO A 56 4.30 38.41 17.29
N ASN A 57 3.80 38.37 18.52
CA ASN A 57 2.57 37.71 18.96
C ASN A 57 2.61 36.18 18.84
N LEU A 58 2.75 35.61 17.66
CA LEU A 58 2.88 34.18 17.39
C LEU A 58 4.00 33.97 16.38
N ASP A 59 5.02 33.24 16.78
CA ASP A 59 6.16 32.90 15.93
C ASP A 59 5.80 31.87 14.85
N GLY A 60 6.72 31.63 13.92
CA GLY A 60 6.49 30.70 12.82
C GLY A 60 6.28 29.26 13.30
N TYR A 61 6.94 28.82 14.40
CA TYR A 61 6.76 27.49 14.96
C TYR A 61 5.36 27.31 15.56
N GLY A 62 4.88 28.32 16.31
CA GLY A 62 3.52 28.35 16.83
C GLY A 62 2.49 28.33 15.69
N THR A 63 2.74 29.09 14.64
CA THR A 63 1.89 29.11 13.43
C THR A 63 1.79 27.75 12.77
N LEU A 64 2.95 27.09 12.53
CA LEU A 64 2.97 25.73 11.96
C LEU A 64 2.24 24.72 12.83
N LYS A 65 2.47 24.74 14.15
CA LYS A 65 1.82 23.83 15.09
C LYS A 65 0.31 23.92 15.00
N VAL A 66 -0.26 25.14 15.02
CA VAL A 66 -1.71 25.34 14.91
C VAL A 66 -2.24 24.87 13.58
N LEU A 67 -1.53 25.12 12.46
CA LEU A 67 -1.92 24.65 11.13
C LEU A 67 -1.88 23.11 11.02
N ARG A 68 -0.92 22.44 11.69
CA ARG A 68 -0.83 20.97 11.70
C ARG A 68 -1.89 20.28 12.57
N GLU A 69 -2.42 20.97 13.57
CA GLU A 69 -3.52 20.48 14.42
C GLU A 69 -4.90 20.57 13.75
N ASP A 70 -5.04 21.41 12.73
CA ASP A 70 -6.28 21.59 11.99
C ASP A 70 -6.33 20.72 10.72
N PRO A 71 -7.29 19.76 10.60
CA PRO A 71 -7.39 18.87 9.44
C PRO A 71 -7.48 19.58 8.09
N SER A 72 -8.04 20.80 8.03
CA SER A 72 -8.18 21.57 6.80
C SER A 72 -6.88 22.18 6.29
N THR A 73 -5.90 22.37 7.16
CA THR A 73 -4.60 23.01 6.85
C THR A 73 -3.40 22.09 7.12
N ALA A 74 -3.61 20.95 7.75
CA ALA A 74 -2.54 20.05 8.21
C ALA A 74 -1.61 19.52 7.12
N THR A 75 -2.06 19.48 5.87
CA THR A 75 -1.30 18.93 4.72
C THR A 75 -0.71 20.00 3.81
N ILE A 76 -0.93 21.29 4.11
CA ILE A 76 -0.39 22.40 3.32
C ILE A 76 1.13 22.42 3.47
N PRO A 77 1.93 22.38 2.39
CA PRO A 77 3.38 22.52 2.46
C PRO A 77 3.80 23.81 3.14
N PHE A 78 4.83 23.75 3.96
CA PHE A 78 5.27 24.86 4.78
C PHE A 78 6.78 25.05 4.68
N ILE A 79 7.20 26.26 4.24
CA ILE A 79 8.59 26.67 4.13
C ILE A 79 8.88 27.76 5.18
N PHE A 80 9.87 27.53 6.03
CA PHE A 80 10.33 28.56 6.94
C PHE A 80 11.34 29.50 6.30
N LEU A 81 11.24 30.79 6.61
CA LEU A 81 12.30 31.77 6.42
C LEU A 81 13.04 31.95 7.75
N THR A 82 14.35 31.80 7.75
CA THR A 82 15.18 31.86 8.98
C THR A 82 16.41 32.70 8.82
N GLY A 83 16.73 33.52 9.82
CA GLY A 83 18.00 34.30 9.89
C GLY A 83 19.17 33.50 10.43
N ASN A 84 18.96 32.29 10.96
CA ASN A 84 20.05 31.52 11.59
C ASN A 84 19.97 30.03 11.24
N MET A 85 21.10 29.43 10.85
CA MET A 85 21.24 28.02 10.51
C MET A 85 21.71 27.15 11.69
N GLU A 86 21.33 27.44 12.91
CA GLU A 86 21.68 26.54 14.02
C GLU A 86 20.97 25.21 13.86
N ARG A 87 21.73 24.10 13.94
CA ARG A 87 21.22 22.73 13.77
C ARG A 87 20.02 22.41 14.69
N GLY A 88 19.96 23.05 15.88
CA GLY A 88 18.86 22.87 16.82
C GLY A 88 17.53 23.42 16.30
N THR A 89 17.54 24.60 15.72
CA THR A 89 16.37 25.32 15.18
C THR A 89 15.75 24.60 13.98
N MET A 90 16.61 24.14 13.05
CA MET A 90 16.16 23.36 11.90
C MET A 90 15.54 22.02 12.31
N ARG A 91 16.14 21.33 13.28
CA ARG A 91 15.62 20.04 13.75
C ARG A 91 14.25 20.19 14.40
N GLN A 92 14.08 21.22 15.23
CA GLN A 92 12.79 21.53 15.86
C GLN A 92 11.67 21.74 14.82
N GLY A 93 11.94 22.50 13.76
CA GLY A 93 10.91 22.74 12.72
C GLY A 93 10.61 21.50 11.89
N MET A 94 11.61 20.66 11.58
CA MET A 94 11.39 19.38 10.92
C MET A 94 10.56 18.43 11.78
N ASP A 95 10.83 18.38 13.09
CA ASP A 95 10.07 17.55 14.05
C ASP A 95 8.60 18.04 14.17
N LEU A 96 8.35 19.34 13.96
CA LEU A 96 7.00 19.93 13.88
C LEU A 96 6.32 19.73 12.51
N GLY A 97 7.02 19.18 11.51
CA GLY A 97 6.47 18.88 10.21
C GLY A 97 6.61 20.01 9.18
N ALA A 98 7.65 20.85 9.28
CA ALA A 98 8.04 21.73 8.19
C ALA A 98 8.56 20.92 6.99
N ASP A 99 8.32 21.43 5.80
CA ASP A 99 8.75 20.77 4.56
C ASP A 99 10.11 21.30 4.08
N ASP A 100 10.46 22.55 4.38
CA ASP A 100 11.73 23.18 3.99
C ASP A 100 12.08 24.41 4.82
N PHE A 101 13.35 24.85 4.66
CA PHE A 101 13.90 26.07 5.25
C PHE A 101 14.65 26.88 4.20
N LEU A 102 14.45 28.19 4.20
CA LEU A 102 15.21 29.13 3.39
C LEU A 102 15.90 30.15 4.30
N THR A 103 17.23 30.25 4.22
CA THR A 103 18.02 31.11 5.10
C THR A 103 18.08 32.53 4.56
N LYS A 104 17.79 33.50 5.41
CA LYS A 104 17.95 34.93 5.12
C LYS A 104 19.45 35.31 5.32
N PRO A 105 20.08 36.09 4.41
CA PRO A 105 19.52 36.57 3.14
C PRO A 105 19.54 35.48 2.06
N PHE A 106 18.49 35.39 1.26
CA PHE A 106 18.36 34.48 0.12
C PHE A 106 18.22 35.24 -1.19
N ALA A 107 18.58 34.58 -2.29
CA ALA A 107 18.31 35.09 -3.63
C ALA A 107 16.90 34.68 -4.11
N ILE A 108 16.24 35.55 -4.89
CA ILE A 108 14.91 35.22 -5.45
C ILE A 108 14.87 33.88 -6.20
N PRO A 109 15.89 33.51 -7.02
CA PRO A 109 15.92 32.19 -7.65
C PRO A 109 15.90 31.00 -6.66
N GLU A 110 16.50 31.15 -5.47
CA GLU A 110 16.49 30.10 -4.42
C GLU A 110 15.10 29.94 -3.82
N LEU A 111 14.41 31.05 -3.54
CA LEU A 111 13.02 31.04 -3.08
C LEU A 111 12.12 30.34 -4.11
N LEU A 112 12.21 30.72 -5.38
CA LEU A 112 11.39 30.14 -6.44
C LEU A 112 11.68 28.65 -6.65
N ALA A 113 12.95 28.25 -6.53
CA ALA A 113 13.33 26.84 -6.62
C ALA A 113 12.74 26.00 -5.46
N ALA A 114 12.81 26.51 -4.21
CA ALA A 114 12.22 25.87 -3.04
C ALA A 114 10.69 25.71 -3.18
N VAL A 115 10.01 26.80 -3.60
CA VAL A 115 8.56 26.81 -3.84
C VAL A 115 8.16 25.75 -4.88
N ARG A 116 8.81 25.78 -6.06
CA ARG A 116 8.52 24.83 -7.14
C ARG A 116 8.76 23.39 -6.71
N ALA A 117 9.84 23.09 -6.03
CA ALA A 117 10.16 21.73 -5.54
C ALA A 117 9.09 21.19 -4.57
N ARG A 118 8.55 22.07 -3.70
CA ARG A 118 7.51 21.67 -2.74
C ARG A 118 6.16 21.46 -3.39
N LEU A 119 5.75 22.34 -4.29
CA LEU A 119 4.51 22.21 -5.06
C LEU A 119 4.53 20.98 -5.97
N GLU A 120 5.64 20.70 -6.64
CA GLU A 120 5.80 19.50 -7.48
C GLU A 120 5.71 18.21 -6.67
N LYS A 121 6.36 18.15 -5.51
CA LYS A 121 6.29 17.00 -4.60
C LYS A 121 4.86 16.74 -4.13
N GLN A 122 4.11 17.80 -3.76
CA GLN A 122 2.72 17.68 -3.35
C GLN A 122 1.84 17.22 -4.52
N HIS A 123 1.99 17.83 -5.70
CA HIS A 123 1.23 17.47 -6.88
C HIS A 123 1.44 16.01 -7.29
N THR A 124 2.70 15.53 -7.25
CA THR A 124 3.02 14.13 -7.51
C THR A 124 2.34 13.18 -6.51
N ALA A 125 2.33 13.52 -5.23
CA ALA A 125 1.68 12.71 -4.19
C ALA A 125 0.16 12.64 -4.37
N VAL A 126 -0.49 13.77 -4.72
CA VAL A 126 -1.94 13.83 -5.01
C VAL A 126 -2.28 13.00 -6.25
N GLN A 127 -1.53 13.17 -7.35
CA GLN A 127 -1.72 12.40 -8.58
C GLN A 127 -1.54 10.88 -8.35
N GLU A 128 -0.58 10.48 -7.53
CA GLU A 128 -0.40 9.07 -7.19
C GLU A 128 -1.57 8.51 -6.39
N ALA A 129 -2.12 9.29 -5.45
CA ALA A 129 -3.30 8.91 -4.68
C ALA A 129 -4.56 8.80 -5.57
N GLU A 130 -4.79 9.78 -6.45
CA GLU A 130 -5.89 9.75 -7.42
C GLU A 130 -5.77 8.57 -8.38
N ARG A 131 -4.59 8.31 -8.93
CA ARG A 131 -4.34 7.14 -9.79
C ARG A 131 -4.67 5.84 -9.07
N LYS A 132 -4.27 5.68 -7.81
CA LYS A 132 -4.58 4.48 -7.01
C LYS A 132 -6.08 4.34 -6.77
N LEU A 133 -6.78 5.44 -6.50
CA LEU A 133 -8.24 5.43 -6.36
C LEU A 133 -8.96 5.06 -7.67
N ASP A 134 -8.49 5.55 -8.81
CA ASP A 134 -9.04 5.20 -10.11
C ASP A 134 -8.74 3.75 -10.50
N GLU A 135 -7.55 3.24 -10.21
CA GLU A 135 -7.23 1.82 -10.35
C GLU A 135 -8.16 0.94 -9.49
N LEU A 136 -8.43 1.33 -8.25
CA LEU A 136 -9.40 0.67 -7.39
C LEU A 136 -10.82 0.69 -7.98
N ARG A 137 -11.27 1.85 -8.48
CA ARG A 137 -12.59 1.99 -9.12
C ARG A 137 -12.74 1.11 -10.35
N ILE A 138 -11.75 1.12 -11.24
CA ILE A 138 -11.73 0.31 -12.46
C ILE A 138 -11.79 -1.18 -12.10
N ASN A 139 -10.99 -1.60 -11.14
CA ASN A 139 -10.94 -2.98 -10.67
C ASN A 139 -12.26 -3.43 -10.05
N LEU A 140 -12.89 -2.56 -9.23
CA LEU A 140 -14.21 -2.77 -8.66
C LEU A 140 -15.28 -2.95 -9.73
N THR A 141 -15.29 -2.06 -10.72
CA THR A 141 -16.40 -1.96 -11.68
C THR A 141 -16.33 -3.05 -12.74
N LEU A 142 -15.14 -3.45 -13.16
CA LEU A 142 -14.97 -4.35 -14.31
C LEU A 142 -14.79 -5.81 -13.96
N SER A 143 -14.06 -6.14 -12.90
CA SER A 143 -13.68 -7.53 -12.60
C SER A 143 -14.56 -8.20 -11.55
N LEU A 144 -14.85 -7.48 -10.47
CA LEU A 144 -15.57 -8.02 -9.31
C LEU A 144 -16.98 -8.55 -9.65
N PRO A 145 -17.83 -7.83 -10.44
CA PRO A 145 -19.17 -8.32 -10.76
C PRO A 145 -19.18 -9.67 -11.48
N HIS A 146 -18.20 -9.89 -12.35
CA HIS A 146 -18.13 -11.17 -13.07
C HIS A 146 -17.64 -12.31 -12.16
N GLU A 147 -16.70 -12.04 -11.26
CA GLU A 147 -16.17 -13.03 -10.33
C GLU A 147 -17.17 -13.43 -9.24
N ILE A 148 -18.01 -12.49 -8.81
CA ILE A 148 -19.13 -12.74 -7.91
C ILE A 148 -20.21 -13.55 -8.63
N ARG A 149 -20.55 -13.22 -9.88
CA ARG A 149 -21.63 -13.87 -10.62
C ARG A 149 -21.39 -15.36 -10.82
N THR A 150 -20.16 -15.78 -11.10
CA THR A 150 -19.84 -17.19 -11.34
C THR A 150 -20.18 -18.10 -10.16
N PRO A 151 -19.64 -17.90 -8.93
CA PRO A 151 -20.01 -18.73 -7.79
C PRO A 151 -21.47 -18.54 -7.38
N LEU A 152 -22.02 -17.32 -7.50
CA LEU A 152 -23.41 -17.04 -7.18
C LEU A 152 -24.37 -17.81 -8.10
N SER A 153 -24.09 -17.88 -9.41
CA SER A 153 -24.87 -18.68 -10.35
C SER A 153 -24.81 -20.15 -10.02
N GLY A 154 -23.67 -20.67 -9.57
CA GLY A 154 -23.55 -22.06 -9.09
C GLY A 154 -24.38 -22.32 -7.85
N ILE A 155 -24.37 -21.40 -6.87
CA ILE A 155 -25.18 -21.52 -5.65
C ILE A 155 -26.66 -21.51 -5.99
N ILE A 156 -27.12 -20.53 -6.78
CA ILE A 156 -28.55 -20.36 -7.15
C ILE A 156 -29.01 -21.54 -7.96
N GLY A 157 -28.29 -21.92 -9.06
CA GLY A 157 -28.72 -22.98 -9.95
C GLY A 157 -28.87 -24.35 -9.27
N PHE A 158 -27.87 -24.76 -8.46
CA PHE A 158 -28.00 -26.03 -7.73
C PHE A 158 -29.01 -25.98 -6.59
N ALA A 159 -29.20 -24.83 -5.95
CA ALA A 159 -30.23 -24.64 -4.94
C ALA A 159 -31.65 -24.70 -5.56
N GLU A 160 -31.87 -24.17 -6.77
CA GLU A 160 -33.12 -24.27 -7.50
C GLU A 160 -33.43 -25.73 -7.86
N VAL A 161 -32.45 -26.48 -8.38
CA VAL A 161 -32.63 -27.91 -8.68
C VAL A 161 -32.98 -28.71 -7.42
N LEU A 162 -32.28 -28.47 -6.31
CA LEU A 162 -32.58 -29.11 -5.03
C LEU A 162 -33.97 -28.77 -4.52
N ARG A 163 -34.46 -27.55 -4.73
CA ARG A 163 -35.81 -27.11 -4.32
C ARG A 163 -36.89 -27.78 -5.17
N ASP A 164 -36.70 -27.76 -6.47
CA ASP A 164 -37.79 -28.12 -7.42
C ASP A 164 -37.84 -29.62 -7.70
N ASP A 165 -36.70 -30.31 -7.70
CA ASP A 165 -36.58 -31.73 -8.11
C ASP A 165 -36.20 -32.68 -6.95
N HIS A 166 -36.16 -32.23 -5.68
CA HIS A 166 -35.66 -33.01 -4.53
C HIS A 166 -36.33 -34.41 -4.38
N THR A 167 -37.55 -34.58 -4.83
CA THR A 167 -38.27 -35.87 -4.74
C THR A 167 -37.82 -36.90 -5.78
N SER A 168 -37.22 -36.45 -6.89
CA SER A 168 -36.73 -37.29 -7.98
C SER A 168 -35.22 -37.58 -7.90
N LEU A 169 -34.47 -36.80 -7.09
CA LEU A 169 -33.04 -36.92 -6.94
C LEU A 169 -32.65 -38.06 -5.98
N LYS A 170 -31.54 -38.72 -6.29
CA LYS A 170 -30.90 -39.69 -5.38
C LYS A 170 -30.16 -38.96 -4.25
N PRO A 171 -30.02 -39.60 -3.06
CA PRO A 171 -29.29 -39.01 -1.95
C PRO A 171 -27.83 -38.61 -2.32
N THR A 172 -27.18 -39.35 -3.20
CA THR A 172 -25.83 -39.03 -3.72
C THR A 172 -25.83 -37.78 -4.56
N GLU A 173 -26.80 -37.55 -5.42
CA GLU A 173 -26.95 -36.36 -6.25
C GLU A 173 -27.23 -35.13 -5.39
N ILE A 174 -28.08 -35.27 -4.35
CA ILE A 174 -28.32 -34.21 -3.35
C ILE A 174 -27.01 -33.82 -2.64
N SER A 175 -26.22 -34.80 -2.20
CA SER A 175 -24.95 -34.58 -1.53
C SER A 175 -23.91 -33.89 -2.44
N GLU A 176 -23.84 -34.28 -3.70
CA GLU A 176 -22.96 -33.66 -4.69
C GLU A 176 -23.35 -32.19 -4.94
N MET A 177 -24.64 -31.91 -5.14
CA MET A 177 -25.15 -30.55 -5.34
C MET A 177 -24.91 -29.67 -4.12
N ALA A 178 -25.16 -30.17 -2.92
CA ALA A 178 -24.87 -29.49 -1.67
C ALA A 178 -23.37 -29.17 -1.53
N SER A 179 -22.49 -30.09 -1.92
CA SER A 179 -21.05 -29.90 -1.92
C SER A 179 -20.62 -28.80 -2.91
N ILE A 180 -21.23 -28.72 -4.08
CA ILE A 180 -20.96 -27.69 -5.08
C ILE A 180 -21.43 -26.32 -4.56
N ILE A 181 -22.61 -26.25 -3.93
CA ILE A 181 -23.11 -25.03 -3.29
C ILE A 181 -22.15 -24.54 -2.22
N LEU A 182 -21.72 -25.43 -1.31
CA LEU A 182 -20.79 -25.10 -0.24
C LEU A 182 -19.46 -24.60 -0.80
N LYS A 183 -18.88 -25.29 -1.79
CA LYS A 183 -17.64 -24.89 -2.45
C LYS A 183 -17.77 -23.52 -3.11
N SER A 184 -18.90 -23.24 -3.76
CA SER A 184 -19.17 -21.95 -4.41
C SER A 184 -19.35 -20.83 -3.39
N ALA A 185 -20.06 -21.09 -2.29
CA ALA A 185 -20.25 -20.13 -1.19
C ALA A 185 -18.92 -19.80 -0.49
N THR A 186 -18.11 -20.82 -0.19
CA THR A 186 -16.77 -20.62 0.39
C THR A 186 -15.88 -19.78 -0.53
N ARG A 187 -15.91 -20.09 -1.84
CA ARG A 187 -15.17 -19.30 -2.85
C ARG A 187 -15.61 -17.83 -2.89
N LEU A 188 -16.93 -17.58 -2.81
CA LEU A 188 -17.46 -16.22 -2.77
C LEU A 188 -17.03 -15.48 -1.51
N GLY A 189 -17.05 -16.14 -0.35
CA GLY A 189 -16.54 -15.59 0.92
C GLY A 189 -15.09 -15.14 0.80
N HIS A 190 -14.21 -16.02 0.32
CA HIS A 190 -12.77 -15.69 0.11
C HIS A 190 -12.58 -14.55 -0.88
N LEU A 191 -13.41 -14.47 -1.95
CA LEU A 191 -13.34 -13.38 -2.91
C LEU A 191 -13.63 -12.03 -2.24
N VAL A 192 -14.70 -11.96 -1.43
CA VAL A 192 -15.12 -10.75 -0.72
C VAL A 192 -14.06 -10.35 0.32
N GLU A 193 -13.55 -11.30 1.11
CA GLU A 193 -12.50 -11.05 2.11
C GLU A 193 -11.21 -10.53 1.46
N ASN A 194 -10.76 -11.15 0.39
CA ASN A 194 -9.58 -10.71 -0.35
C ASN A 194 -9.76 -9.31 -0.92
N PHE A 195 -10.94 -9.02 -1.42
CA PHE A 195 -11.27 -7.70 -1.93
C PHE A 195 -11.23 -6.62 -0.82
N LEU A 196 -11.89 -6.87 0.32
CA LEU A 196 -11.89 -5.95 1.46
C LEU A 196 -10.48 -5.72 1.99
N THR A 197 -9.69 -6.80 2.12
CA THR A 197 -8.28 -6.72 2.52
C THR A 197 -7.47 -5.86 1.56
N TYR A 198 -7.59 -6.10 0.25
CA TYR A 198 -6.87 -5.31 -0.75
C TYR A 198 -7.24 -3.83 -0.69
N ALA A 199 -8.54 -3.50 -0.59
CA ALA A 199 -9.00 -2.13 -0.47
C ALA A 199 -8.47 -1.44 0.80
N GLN A 200 -8.45 -2.13 1.94
CA GLN A 200 -7.87 -1.62 3.18
C GLN A 200 -6.37 -1.35 3.05
N LEU A 201 -5.61 -2.26 2.42
CA LEU A 201 -4.17 -2.11 2.21
C LEU A 201 -3.85 -0.92 1.29
N GLU A 202 -4.67 -0.66 0.26
CA GLU A 202 -4.52 0.51 -0.60
C GLU A 202 -4.73 1.82 0.19
N LEU A 203 -5.77 1.88 1.03
CA LEU A 203 -6.02 3.04 1.90
C LEU A 203 -4.90 3.25 2.92
N LEU A 204 -4.38 2.19 3.53
CA LEU A 204 -3.26 2.25 4.46
C LEU A 204 -1.97 2.70 3.77
N SER A 205 -1.75 2.27 2.53
CA SER A 205 -0.55 2.64 1.77
C SER A 205 -0.54 4.10 1.34
N ALA A 206 -1.69 4.75 1.27
CA ALA A 206 -1.80 6.17 0.96
C ALA A 206 -1.45 7.10 2.14
N ASP A 207 -1.48 6.60 3.39
CA ASP A 207 -1.23 7.37 4.60
C ASP A 207 0.18 7.10 5.16
N PRO A 208 1.14 8.06 5.05
CA PRO A 208 2.51 7.88 5.55
C PRO A 208 2.60 7.59 7.05
N LYS A 209 1.73 8.21 7.87
CA LYS A 209 1.72 8.02 9.34
C LYS A 209 1.29 6.60 9.72
N LYS A 210 0.26 6.07 9.05
CA LYS A 210 -0.19 4.70 9.27
C LYS A 210 0.82 3.68 8.81
N ARG A 211 1.54 3.93 7.69
CA ARG A 211 2.64 3.07 7.24
C ARG A 211 3.74 2.95 8.27
N GLU A 212 4.10 4.04 8.94
CA GLU A 212 5.14 4.03 9.96
C GLU A 212 4.73 3.22 11.20
N LEU A 213 3.46 3.29 11.61
CA LEU A 213 2.93 2.49 12.71
C LEU A 213 2.99 0.98 12.41
N ILE A 214 2.59 0.58 11.20
CA ILE A 214 2.59 -0.83 10.78
C ILE A 214 4.02 -1.41 10.76
N ARG A 215 5.04 -0.61 10.45
CA ARG A 215 6.44 -1.05 10.41
C ARG A 215 7.08 -1.32 11.77
N LYS A 216 6.42 -0.95 12.86
CA LYS A 216 6.89 -1.22 14.24
C LYS A 216 6.52 -2.61 14.74
N ASP A 217 5.62 -3.30 14.04
CA ASP A 217 5.23 -4.67 14.39
C ASP A 217 6.36 -5.64 14.07
N THR A 218 6.59 -6.60 14.97
CA THR A 218 7.61 -7.64 14.81
C THR A 218 7.01 -9.03 15.00
N THR A 219 7.55 -10.01 14.29
CA THR A 219 7.20 -11.43 14.43
C THR A 219 8.38 -12.18 14.99
N ALA A 220 8.19 -12.78 16.18
CA ALA A 220 9.09 -13.79 16.72
C ALA A 220 8.79 -15.17 16.10
N MET A 221 9.79 -16.07 16.09
CA MET A 221 9.65 -17.47 15.62
C MET A 221 9.13 -17.62 14.18
N LEU A 222 9.53 -16.70 13.30
CA LEU A 222 9.11 -16.64 11.90
C LEU A 222 9.16 -18.00 11.18
N GLY A 223 10.27 -18.74 11.32
CA GLY A 223 10.45 -20.03 10.67
C GLY A 223 9.42 -21.08 11.09
N MET A 224 9.08 -21.13 12.38
CA MET A 224 8.10 -22.09 12.90
C MET A 224 6.69 -21.83 12.36
N HIS A 225 6.29 -20.56 12.28
CA HIS A 225 5.00 -20.19 11.70
C HIS A 225 4.90 -20.55 10.21
N ILE A 226 5.98 -20.33 9.44
CA ILE A 226 6.02 -20.67 8.01
C ILE A 226 5.90 -22.19 7.83
N GLU A 227 6.66 -22.98 8.63
CA GLU A 227 6.63 -24.43 8.55
C GLU A 227 5.25 -25.01 8.88
N GLU A 228 4.60 -24.53 9.95
CA GLU A 228 3.28 -24.97 10.35
C GLU A 228 2.24 -24.69 9.24
N LEU A 229 2.24 -23.48 8.69
CA LEU A 229 1.35 -23.10 7.60
C LEU A 229 1.58 -23.91 6.33
N ALA A 230 2.85 -24.12 5.95
CA ALA A 230 3.19 -24.90 4.77
C ALA A 230 2.71 -26.36 4.88
N ARG A 231 2.93 -26.99 6.03
CA ARG A 231 2.45 -28.35 6.30
C ARG A 231 0.93 -28.45 6.33
N LYS A 232 0.25 -27.45 6.92
CA LYS A 232 -1.20 -27.36 6.91
C LYS A 232 -1.74 -27.30 5.49
N LYS A 233 -1.19 -26.42 4.65
CA LYS A 233 -1.60 -26.25 3.25
C LYS A 233 -1.33 -27.51 2.42
N ALA A 234 -0.18 -28.13 2.56
CA ALA A 234 0.14 -29.38 1.88
C ALA A 234 -0.86 -30.50 2.21
N LYS A 235 -1.34 -30.55 3.46
CA LYS A 235 -2.38 -31.49 3.89
C LYS A 235 -3.76 -31.14 3.31
N GLU A 236 -4.14 -29.85 3.25
CA GLU A 236 -5.38 -29.39 2.64
C GLU A 236 -5.47 -29.75 1.15
N TYR A 237 -4.32 -29.74 0.45
CA TYR A 237 -4.22 -30.16 -0.94
C TYR A 237 -4.01 -31.67 -1.14
N GLU A 238 -3.96 -32.47 -0.04
CA GLU A 238 -3.67 -33.91 -0.05
C GLU A 238 -2.30 -34.25 -0.69
N ARG A 239 -1.32 -33.32 -0.57
CA ARG A 239 -0.01 -33.39 -1.22
C ARG A 239 1.17 -33.19 -0.24
N PRO A 240 1.18 -33.86 0.93
CA PRO A 240 2.24 -33.64 1.93
C PRO A 240 3.63 -34.08 1.44
N ASN A 241 3.71 -35.05 0.51
CA ASN A 241 4.96 -35.57 -0.04
C ASN A 241 5.59 -34.64 -1.10
N ASP A 242 4.81 -33.71 -1.66
CA ASP A 242 5.29 -32.75 -2.64
C ASP A 242 5.95 -31.52 -1.99
N LEU A 243 5.81 -31.37 -0.66
CA LEU A 243 6.33 -30.23 0.09
C LEU A 243 7.79 -30.47 0.53
N VAL A 244 8.67 -29.53 0.15
CA VAL A 244 10.06 -29.50 0.58
C VAL A 244 10.29 -28.23 1.40
N LEU A 245 10.76 -28.38 2.64
CA LEU A 245 11.00 -27.28 3.56
C LEU A 245 12.48 -27.15 3.90
N LYS A 246 13.02 -25.94 3.83
CA LYS A 246 14.36 -25.55 4.30
C LYS A 246 14.21 -24.19 5.00
N ILE A 247 13.87 -24.21 6.28
CA ILE A 247 13.45 -23.02 7.01
C ILE A 247 14.48 -22.66 8.08
N ALA A 248 15.11 -21.49 7.94
CA ALA A 248 15.89 -20.86 9.00
C ALA A 248 14.96 -20.06 9.93
N GLY A 249 15.28 -20.05 11.22
CA GLY A 249 14.57 -19.24 12.21
C GLY A 249 14.96 -17.76 12.13
N GLY A 250 14.22 -16.93 12.88
CA GLY A 250 14.52 -15.50 13.00
C GLY A 250 13.33 -14.66 13.41
N GLU A 251 13.59 -13.34 13.58
CA GLU A 251 12.57 -12.32 13.85
C GLU A 251 12.56 -11.33 12.72
N ALA A 252 11.37 -11.02 12.20
CA ALA A 252 11.19 -10.07 11.10
C ALA A 252 10.34 -8.87 11.53
N ALA A 253 10.57 -7.73 10.88
CA ALA A 253 9.81 -6.50 11.08
C ALA A 253 8.45 -6.56 10.34
N ILE A 254 7.58 -7.46 10.78
CA ILE A 254 6.23 -7.69 10.26
C ILE A 254 5.37 -8.34 11.34
N SER A 255 4.06 -8.05 11.40
CA SER A 255 3.16 -8.73 12.32
C SER A 255 2.93 -10.20 11.95
N ASN A 256 2.63 -11.03 12.97
CA ASN A 256 2.31 -12.45 12.76
C ASN A 256 1.15 -12.64 11.78
N GLU A 257 0.13 -11.81 11.85
CA GLU A 257 -1.06 -11.89 11.01
C GLU A 257 -0.73 -11.60 9.54
N ASN A 258 0.04 -10.52 9.28
CA ASN A 258 0.46 -10.15 7.94
C ASN A 258 1.40 -11.18 7.33
N MET A 259 2.34 -11.74 8.14
CA MET A 259 3.22 -12.79 7.68
C MET A 259 2.46 -14.07 7.34
N LYS A 260 1.53 -14.48 8.20
CA LYS A 260 0.63 -15.62 7.95
C LYS A 260 -0.09 -15.43 6.62
N ARG A 261 -0.66 -14.26 6.37
CA ARG A 261 -1.38 -13.96 5.13
C ARG A 261 -0.48 -14.06 3.90
N ILE A 262 0.73 -13.49 3.95
CA ILE A 262 1.70 -13.61 2.85
C ILE A 262 2.02 -15.08 2.54
N VAL A 263 2.36 -15.84 3.57
CA VAL A 263 2.74 -17.26 3.42
C VAL A 263 1.57 -18.09 2.86
N GLU A 264 0.37 -17.90 3.40
CA GLU A 264 -0.84 -18.60 2.93
C GLU A 264 -1.10 -18.35 1.44
N GLU A 265 -1.05 -17.07 0.99
CA GLU A 265 -1.28 -16.72 -0.41
C GLU A 265 -0.21 -17.29 -1.35
N LEU A 266 1.06 -17.28 -0.94
CA LEU A 266 2.14 -17.81 -1.78
C LEU A 266 2.11 -19.33 -1.90
N ILE A 267 1.90 -20.03 -0.78
CA ILE A 267 1.87 -21.51 -0.76
C ILE A 267 0.60 -22.02 -1.43
N ASP A 268 -0.56 -21.37 -1.20
CA ASP A 268 -1.82 -21.70 -1.86
C ASP A 268 -1.67 -21.62 -3.39
N ASN A 269 -1.06 -20.56 -3.90
CA ASN A 269 -0.77 -20.41 -5.32
C ASN A 269 0.17 -21.52 -5.83
N ALA A 270 1.23 -21.86 -5.09
CA ALA A 270 2.19 -22.89 -5.49
C ALA A 270 1.54 -24.28 -5.63
N PHE A 271 0.70 -24.69 -4.67
CA PHE A 271 -0.03 -25.94 -4.76
C PHE A 271 -1.12 -25.94 -5.84
N LYS A 272 -1.82 -24.83 -5.99
CA LYS A 272 -2.91 -24.67 -6.92
C LYS A 272 -2.47 -24.73 -8.38
N PHE A 273 -1.34 -24.12 -8.71
CA PHE A 273 -0.84 -24.02 -10.08
C PHE A 273 0.19 -25.10 -10.45
N SER A 274 0.57 -25.96 -9.50
CA SER A 274 1.40 -27.14 -9.75
C SER A 274 0.57 -28.42 -9.79
N THR A 275 1.02 -29.41 -10.55
CA THR A 275 0.36 -30.72 -10.61
C THR A 275 0.79 -31.61 -9.46
N ALA A 276 -0.05 -32.59 -9.08
CA ALA A 276 0.29 -33.61 -8.11
C ALA A 276 1.57 -34.37 -8.54
N GLY A 277 2.50 -34.59 -7.58
CA GLY A 277 3.84 -35.10 -7.82
C GLY A 277 4.87 -34.04 -8.21
N GLY A 278 4.46 -32.80 -8.48
CA GLY A 278 5.35 -31.67 -8.65
C GLY A 278 5.76 -31.06 -7.31
N SER A 279 7.07 -30.90 -7.05
CA SER A 279 7.55 -30.36 -5.77
C SER A 279 7.17 -28.90 -5.59
N VAL A 280 6.74 -28.55 -4.37
CA VAL A 280 6.61 -27.19 -3.86
C VAL A 280 7.70 -27.00 -2.80
N GLU A 281 8.68 -26.17 -3.11
CA GLU A 281 9.82 -25.90 -2.23
C GLU A 281 9.62 -24.55 -1.54
N VAL A 282 9.69 -24.54 -0.20
CA VAL A 282 9.61 -23.33 0.62
C VAL A 282 10.93 -23.21 1.39
N THR A 283 11.69 -22.16 1.10
CA THR A 283 12.95 -21.91 1.77
C THR A 283 12.92 -20.58 2.49
N MET A 284 13.55 -20.52 3.65
CA MET A 284 13.77 -19.28 4.39
C MET A 284 15.21 -19.20 4.81
N GLU A 285 15.87 -18.11 4.44
CA GLU A 285 17.29 -17.88 4.73
C GLU A 285 17.46 -16.50 5.37
N HIS A 286 18.52 -16.36 6.18
CA HIS A 286 18.94 -15.07 6.71
C HIS A 286 20.12 -14.57 5.87
N VAL A 287 19.94 -13.43 5.19
CA VAL A 287 20.96 -12.84 4.31
C VAL A 287 21.20 -11.37 4.71
N GLY A 288 22.29 -11.13 5.43
CA GLY A 288 22.61 -9.80 5.97
C GLY A 288 21.54 -9.30 6.94
N GLN A 289 20.92 -8.17 6.64
CA GLN A 289 19.83 -7.59 7.44
C GLN A 289 18.43 -7.98 6.93
N HIS A 290 18.31 -9.08 6.20
CA HIS A 290 17.04 -9.49 5.60
C HIS A 290 16.79 -10.97 5.83
N HIS A 291 15.51 -11.30 6.01
CA HIS A 291 14.99 -12.64 5.82
C HIS A 291 14.48 -12.78 4.40
N VAL A 292 14.90 -13.84 3.72
CA VAL A 292 14.53 -14.16 2.34
C VAL A 292 13.69 -15.42 2.33
N LEU A 293 12.39 -15.27 2.12
CA LEU A 293 11.46 -16.36 1.91
C LEU A 293 11.34 -16.62 0.40
N THR A 294 11.60 -17.86 -0.03
CA THR A 294 11.41 -18.28 -1.42
C THR A 294 10.38 -19.41 -1.47
N VAL A 295 9.38 -19.25 -2.33
CA VAL A 295 8.41 -20.30 -2.65
C VAL A 295 8.55 -20.63 -4.13
N CYS A 296 8.91 -21.89 -4.43
CA CYS A 296 9.14 -22.37 -5.78
C CYS A 296 8.20 -23.54 -6.08
N ASP A 297 7.49 -23.48 -7.19
CA ASP A 297 6.64 -24.56 -7.71
C ASP A 297 7.12 -25.04 -9.10
N LYS A 298 6.77 -26.28 -9.44
CA LYS A 298 6.95 -26.86 -10.79
C LYS A 298 5.62 -26.94 -11.51
N GLY A 299 4.94 -25.81 -11.60
CA GLY A 299 3.62 -25.71 -12.19
C GLY A 299 3.62 -25.23 -13.65
N ILE A 300 2.47 -24.72 -14.04
CA ILE A 300 2.23 -24.23 -15.41
C ILE A 300 3.07 -23.01 -15.79
N GLY A 301 3.58 -22.26 -14.82
CA GLY A 301 4.29 -21.00 -15.03
C GLY A 301 3.42 -19.89 -15.63
N MET A 302 4.08 -18.76 -15.94
CA MET A 302 3.44 -17.54 -16.44
C MET A 302 4.22 -16.94 -17.61
N GLU A 303 3.53 -16.27 -18.53
CA GLU A 303 4.15 -15.47 -19.60
C GLU A 303 4.70 -14.14 -19.04
N ALA A 304 5.70 -13.56 -19.68
CA ALA A 304 6.32 -12.29 -19.27
C ALA A 304 5.29 -11.14 -19.15
N LYS A 305 4.27 -11.12 -20.01
CA LYS A 305 3.18 -10.14 -19.96
C LYS A 305 2.36 -10.30 -18.69
N GLN A 306 2.10 -11.53 -18.25
CA GLN A 306 1.36 -11.83 -17.01
C GLN A 306 2.15 -11.37 -15.78
N ILE A 307 3.48 -11.57 -15.78
CA ILE A 307 4.36 -11.14 -14.70
C ILE A 307 4.37 -9.60 -14.58
N ALA A 308 4.44 -8.88 -15.70
CA ALA A 308 4.44 -7.42 -15.72
C ALA A 308 3.13 -6.78 -15.17
N GLU A 309 2.02 -7.51 -15.28
CA GLU A 309 0.70 -7.05 -14.84
C GLU A 309 0.35 -7.49 -13.40
N ILE A 310 1.25 -8.22 -12.71
CA ILE A 310 1.08 -8.58 -11.30
C ILE A 310 1.11 -7.31 -10.43
N GLY A 311 0.00 -7.01 -9.78
CA GLY A 311 -0.19 -5.79 -8.98
C GLY A 311 -1.29 -4.88 -9.51
N ALA A 312 -1.66 -5.01 -10.80
CA ALA A 312 -2.93 -4.51 -11.30
C ALA A 312 -3.93 -5.68 -11.24
N TYR A 313 -5.09 -5.47 -10.66
CA TYR A 313 -6.17 -6.48 -10.52
C TYR A 313 -6.65 -6.95 -11.92
N ARG A 314 -5.85 -7.76 -12.61
CA ARG A 314 -6.17 -8.33 -13.93
C ARG A 314 -6.04 -9.83 -13.89
N GLN A 315 -7.14 -10.52 -14.13
CA GLN A 315 -7.15 -11.97 -14.37
C GLN A 315 -6.66 -12.27 -15.78
N PHE A 316 -5.64 -13.13 -15.85
CA PHE A 316 -5.06 -13.58 -17.10
C PHE A 316 -5.84 -14.75 -17.72
N ASN A 317 -6.08 -14.66 -19.03
CA ASN A 317 -6.48 -15.72 -19.94
C ASN A 317 -7.58 -16.68 -19.46
N ARG A 318 -8.83 -16.19 -19.34
CA ARG A 318 -10.02 -17.01 -19.04
C ARG A 318 -10.35 -18.06 -20.09
N LYS A 319 -9.82 -17.98 -21.31
CA LYS A 319 -10.25 -18.84 -22.41
C LYS A 319 -9.58 -20.22 -22.50
N LYS A 320 -8.50 -20.48 -21.73
CA LYS A 320 -7.75 -21.75 -21.84
C LYS A 320 -7.67 -22.61 -20.58
N ASN A 321 -7.83 -22.03 -19.38
CA ASN A 321 -7.79 -22.82 -18.14
C ASN A 321 -8.88 -22.28 -17.18
N GLU A 322 -9.87 -23.08 -16.87
CA GLU A 322 -10.91 -22.85 -15.84
C GLU A 322 -10.33 -22.79 -14.40
N GLN A 323 -9.08 -22.35 -14.24
CA GLN A 323 -8.40 -22.34 -12.95
C GLN A 323 -8.86 -21.17 -12.08
N GLN A 324 -9.35 -21.56 -10.93
CA GLN A 324 -10.09 -20.84 -9.92
C GLN A 324 -9.18 -19.93 -9.10
N GLY A 325 -9.35 -18.59 -9.17
CA GLY A 325 -8.73 -17.64 -8.23
C GLY A 325 -9.01 -16.20 -8.62
N SER A 326 -9.16 -15.34 -7.59
CA SER A 326 -9.45 -13.92 -7.78
C SER A 326 -8.26 -13.11 -8.34
N GLY A 327 -7.07 -13.69 -8.44
CA GLY A 327 -5.84 -12.96 -8.80
C GLY A 327 -5.36 -11.95 -7.73
N LEU A 328 -6.13 -11.78 -6.64
CA LEU A 328 -5.83 -10.84 -5.57
C LEU A 328 -4.77 -11.32 -4.58
N GLY A 329 -4.61 -12.63 -4.39
CA GLY A 329 -3.73 -13.17 -3.36
C GLY A 329 -2.29 -12.68 -3.49
N LEU A 330 -1.72 -12.78 -4.69
CA LEU A 330 -0.35 -12.32 -4.93
C LEU A 330 -0.23 -10.78 -4.84
N ALA A 331 -1.28 -10.04 -5.24
CA ALA A 331 -1.32 -8.59 -5.08
C ALA A 331 -1.38 -8.19 -3.61
N ILE A 332 -2.18 -8.88 -2.79
CA ILE A 332 -2.24 -8.70 -1.34
C ILE A 332 -0.88 -9.00 -0.70
N ALA A 333 -0.27 -10.14 -1.03
CA ALA A 333 1.06 -10.51 -0.52
C ALA A 333 2.11 -9.44 -0.87
N LYS A 334 2.14 -8.98 -2.12
CA LYS A 334 3.05 -7.93 -2.57
C LYS A 334 2.83 -6.63 -1.79
N ARG A 335 1.58 -6.21 -1.63
CA ARG A 335 1.25 -4.96 -0.93
C ARG A 335 1.60 -5.03 0.56
N LEU A 336 1.35 -6.15 1.22
CA LEU A 336 1.76 -6.38 2.61
C LEU A 336 3.29 -6.28 2.77
N VAL A 337 4.05 -6.93 1.88
CA VAL A 337 5.52 -6.87 1.90
C VAL A 337 6.02 -5.43 1.71
N GLU A 338 5.48 -4.68 0.76
CA GLU A 338 5.84 -3.28 0.49
C GLU A 338 5.51 -2.36 1.67
N LEU A 339 4.35 -2.55 2.34
CA LEU A 339 3.97 -1.79 3.53
C LEU A 339 4.98 -1.96 4.68
N HIS A 340 5.56 -3.15 4.83
CA HIS A 340 6.61 -3.43 5.81
C HIS A 340 8.03 -3.09 5.32
N GLY A 341 8.15 -2.40 4.17
CA GLY A 341 9.44 -1.96 3.63
C GLY A 341 10.28 -3.08 3.01
N GLY A 342 9.66 -4.23 2.74
CA GLY A 342 10.24 -5.35 2.03
C GLY A 342 10.07 -5.28 0.51
N THR A 343 10.51 -6.32 -0.19
CA THR A 343 10.33 -6.47 -1.63
C THR A 343 9.82 -7.87 -1.97
N LEU A 344 8.89 -7.96 -2.94
CA LEU A 344 8.45 -9.22 -3.53
C LEU A 344 8.83 -9.21 -5.01
N SER A 345 9.57 -10.22 -5.43
CA SER A 345 9.93 -10.45 -6.83
C SER A 345 9.47 -11.83 -7.29
N LEU A 346 9.22 -11.94 -8.58
CA LEU A 346 8.69 -13.17 -9.18
C LEU A 346 9.45 -13.48 -10.46
N GLN A 347 9.80 -14.76 -10.61
CA GLN A 347 10.37 -15.33 -11.82
C GLN A 347 9.51 -16.51 -12.24
N SER A 348 9.10 -16.57 -13.50
CA SER A 348 8.28 -17.66 -14.01
C SER A 348 8.54 -17.88 -15.49
N GLU A 349 8.43 -19.13 -15.91
CA GLU A 349 8.51 -19.55 -17.31
C GLU A 349 7.43 -20.59 -17.58
N VAL A 350 6.72 -20.44 -18.68
CA VAL A 350 5.62 -21.35 -19.07
C VAL A 350 6.11 -22.79 -19.13
N GLY A 351 5.45 -23.68 -18.41
CA GLY A 351 5.77 -25.12 -18.32
C GLY A 351 6.93 -25.47 -17.39
N LYS A 352 7.60 -24.48 -16.77
CA LYS A 352 8.71 -24.75 -15.81
C LYS A 352 8.35 -24.41 -14.36
N GLY A 353 7.28 -23.63 -14.14
CA GLY A 353 6.82 -23.24 -12.82
C GLY A 353 7.12 -21.79 -12.47
N THR A 354 6.95 -21.48 -11.18
CA THR A 354 7.09 -20.11 -10.65
C THR A 354 7.94 -20.11 -9.39
N THR A 355 8.78 -19.09 -9.27
CA THR A 355 9.55 -18.78 -8.07
C THR A 355 9.19 -17.40 -7.58
N VAL A 356 8.69 -17.29 -6.37
CA VAL A 356 8.39 -16.04 -5.67
C VAL A 356 9.40 -15.84 -4.56
N VAL A 357 10.05 -14.67 -4.54
CA VAL A 357 11.05 -14.31 -3.53
C VAL A 357 10.55 -13.09 -2.76
N VAL A 358 10.42 -13.21 -1.45
CA VAL A 358 10.06 -12.14 -0.52
C VAL A 358 11.26 -11.81 0.33
N LYS A 359 11.64 -10.53 0.39
CA LYS A 359 12.70 -10.03 1.28
C LYS A 359 12.05 -9.12 2.32
N LEU A 360 12.24 -9.45 3.59
CA LEU A 360 11.76 -8.67 4.74
C LEU A 360 12.97 -8.24 5.58
N ARG A 361 12.89 -7.08 6.22
CA ARG A 361 13.93 -6.66 7.16
C ARG A 361 13.90 -7.52 8.41
N THR A 362 15.07 -7.80 8.97
CA THR A 362 15.16 -8.31 10.35
C THR A 362 14.56 -7.28 11.30
N ALA A 363 13.98 -7.74 12.41
CA ALA A 363 13.67 -6.84 13.50
C ALA A 363 14.99 -6.22 14.00
N ASP A 364 15.02 -4.88 14.17
CA ASP A 364 16.18 -4.24 14.81
C ASP A 364 16.30 -4.81 16.23
N PRO A 365 17.46 -5.33 16.63
CA PRO A 365 17.71 -5.61 18.04
C PRO A 365 17.69 -4.27 18.77
N GLY A 366 16.60 -3.99 19.53
CA GLY A 366 16.43 -2.77 20.31
C GLY A 366 17.58 -2.50 21.29
#